data_c52fb5e62382be14f5fc7833cfe8dda8
#
_entry.id   c52fb5e62382be14f5fc7833cfe8dda8
#
_cell.length_a   1.000
_cell.length_b   1.000
_cell.length_c   1.000
_cell.angle_alpha   90.00
_cell.angle_beta   90.00
_cell.angle_gamma   90.00
#
_symmetry.space_group_name_H-M   'P 1'
#
loop_
_entity.id
_entity.type
_entity.pdbx_description
1 polymer ?
#
loop_
_entity_poly.entity_id
_entity_poly.type
_entity_poly.pdbx_seq_one_letter_code
_entity_poly.pdbx_strand_id
1 'polypeptide(L)'
;MKEKKHYYSFYVLCTLFILSLLTSSQNHSNKPINQGQQYKDGKLSLPLNINHPQLSIPVNISDYIIQVEKIKSSSPSLYRKNEQVYKAIDEWINHSLRTDEFYKVGLNSYEMAGQDEYGNVHLTGYYTPIIKARHQPTAEFKYPIYKMPDNSGEQLPNREQIYDGALVGKDLEIAYSNSLMDNFIMEVQGSAYVDFEDGSPLVFFCYGGKNNHGYSSIGRLLVEQGEIAKENMSIQSIKAWAENKHEKQLKDLLIQNHSFVFFKPQYNAEVTGAAEVPLIANASVASDKSIIPIGSVVLVDVPLLDEDGQYRGRRETRLMVALDVGGAIKGQHFDLYLGIGDKPGKLAGYYNHYGRAWVLKP
;
A
#
# COMPACT_ATOMS: atom_id res chain seq x y z
N MET A 1 -6.32 -3.20 -69.95
CA MET A 1 -5.27 -2.39 -69.40
C MET A 1 -5.85 -1.65 -68.18
N LYS A 2 -6.16 -2.38 -67.06
CA LYS A 2 -6.65 -1.85 -65.78
C LYS A 2 -6.53 -2.97 -64.75
N GLU A 3 -5.33 -3.18 -64.24
CA GLU A 3 -5.08 -4.00 -63.04
C GLU A 3 -3.60 -3.95 -62.67
N LYS A 4 -3.14 -2.85 -62.12
CA LYS A 4 -1.81 -2.75 -61.50
C LYS A 4 -1.66 -1.56 -60.50
N LYS A 5 -2.76 -1.01 -59.94
CA LYS A 5 -2.66 0.16 -59.02
C LYS A 5 -3.05 -0.13 -57.58
N HIS A 6 -3.43 -1.36 -57.19
CA HIS A 6 -3.84 -1.62 -55.79
C HIS A 6 -2.81 -2.35 -54.93
N TYR A 7 -1.72 -2.88 -55.49
CA TYR A 7 -0.74 -3.62 -54.68
C TYR A 7 0.33 -2.72 -53.98
N TYR A 8 0.57 -1.52 -54.51
CA TYR A 8 1.57 -0.61 -53.89
C TYR A 8 1.05 0.14 -52.66
N SER A 9 -0.28 0.32 -52.54
CA SER A 9 -0.86 0.99 -51.37
C SER A 9 -0.90 0.10 -50.11
N PHE A 10 -0.97 -1.21 -50.31
CA PHE A 10 -1.03 -2.16 -49.19
C PHE A 10 0.32 -2.43 -48.54
N TYR A 11 1.41 -2.40 -49.32
CA TYR A 11 2.77 -2.58 -48.78
C TYR A 11 3.28 -1.34 -48.04
N VAL A 12 2.88 -0.17 -48.42
CA VAL A 12 3.26 1.07 -47.71
C VAL A 12 2.52 1.20 -46.38
N LEU A 13 1.28 0.71 -46.29
CA LEU A 13 0.54 0.71 -45.03
C LEU A 13 1.07 -0.35 -44.03
N CYS A 14 1.48 -1.53 -44.50
CA CYS A 14 2.07 -2.58 -43.67
C CYS A 14 3.46 -2.20 -43.16
N THR A 15 4.28 -1.51 -43.95
CA THR A 15 5.62 -1.04 -43.50
C THR A 15 5.53 0.11 -42.49
N LEU A 16 4.54 0.98 -42.61
CA LEU A 16 4.29 2.03 -41.60
C LEU A 16 3.73 1.47 -40.27
N PHE A 17 2.94 0.39 -40.35
CA PHE A 17 2.42 -0.28 -39.14
C PHE A 17 3.50 -1.10 -38.42
N ILE A 18 4.44 -1.71 -39.17
CA ILE A 18 5.59 -2.44 -38.59
C ILE A 18 6.62 -1.45 -38.01
N LEU A 19 6.84 -0.28 -38.60
CA LEU A 19 7.70 0.76 -38.01
C LEU A 19 7.08 1.39 -36.75
N SER A 20 5.74 1.48 -36.66
CA SER A 20 5.10 2.00 -35.45
C SER A 20 5.11 1.00 -34.28
N LEU A 21 5.24 -0.30 -34.55
CA LEU A 21 5.39 -1.35 -33.55
C LEU A 21 6.84 -1.50 -33.05
N LEU A 22 7.83 -1.02 -33.82
CA LEU A 22 9.25 -1.02 -33.42
C LEU A 22 9.68 0.25 -32.66
N THR A 23 8.84 1.29 -32.63
CA THR A 23 9.12 2.53 -31.86
C THR A 23 8.38 2.59 -30.51
N SER A 24 7.59 1.57 -30.15
CA SER A 24 6.90 1.51 -28.85
C SER A 24 7.68 0.74 -27.76
N SER A 25 8.91 0.30 -28.04
CA SER A 25 9.76 -0.29 -27.02
C SER A 25 10.97 0.62 -26.77
N GLN A 26 10.90 1.42 -25.77
CA GLN A 26 11.97 1.99 -24.93
C GLN A 26 11.67 3.41 -24.49
N ASN A 27 10.54 3.61 -23.83
CA ASN A 27 10.49 4.63 -22.79
C ASN A 27 10.58 3.91 -21.43
N HIS A 28 11.73 3.29 -21.16
CA HIS A 28 12.15 3.11 -19.79
C HIS A 28 12.42 4.53 -19.26
N SER A 29 11.41 5.14 -18.67
CA SER A 29 11.58 6.38 -17.94
C SER A 29 12.71 6.16 -16.96
N ASN A 30 13.83 6.88 -17.12
CA ASN A 30 14.88 6.97 -16.14
C ASN A 30 14.24 7.47 -14.84
N LYS A 31 13.84 6.53 -13.98
CA LYS A 31 13.31 6.89 -12.66
C LYS A 31 14.46 7.49 -11.85
N PRO A 32 14.20 8.51 -11.04
CA PRO A 32 15.26 9.18 -10.29
C PRO A 32 16.04 8.19 -9.42
N ILE A 33 17.36 8.28 -9.47
CA ILE A 33 18.33 7.43 -8.75
C ILE A 33 18.16 7.53 -7.21
N ASN A 34 17.59 8.60 -6.71
CA ASN A 34 17.48 8.91 -5.29
C ASN A 34 16.31 8.26 -4.56
N GLN A 35 15.60 7.30 -5.18
CA GLN A 35 14.44 6.63 -4.58
C GLN A 35 14.75 5.24 -4.00
N GLY A 36 15.99 4.95 -3.63
CA GLY A 36 16.37 3.64 -3.10
C GLY A 36 16.43 2.53 -4.15
N GLN A 37 16.36 2.88 -5.43
CA GLN A 37 16.51 1.94 -6.55
C GLN A 37 17.95 1.45 -6.65
N GLN A 38 18.10 0.25 -7.16
CA GLN A 38 19.41 -0.33 -7.42
C GLN A 38 19.99 0.18 -8.75
N TYR A 39 20.12 1.49 -8.90
CA TYR A 39 20.82 2.10 -10.02
C TYR A 39 22.27 2.39 -9.67
N LYS A 40 23.17 2.06 -10.55
CA LYS A 40 24.55 2.51 -10.51
C LYS A 40 24.87 3.18 -11.84
N ASP A 41 25.38 4.40 -11.80
CA ASP A 41 25.76 5.19 -12.98
C ASP A 41 24.59 5.31 -14.00
N GLY A 42 23.37 5.49 -13.53
CA GLY A 42 22.18 5.61 -14.36
C GLY A 42 21.71 4.29 -15.00
N LYS A 43 22.30 3.15 -14.60
CA LYS A 43 21.92 1.81 -15.09
C LYS A 43 21.34 0.98 -13.96
N LEU A 44 20.33 0.17 -14.27
CA LEU A 44 19.79 -0.82 -13.36
C LEU A 44 20.84 -1.90 -13.08
N SER A 45 20.95 -2.32 -11.83
CA SER A 45 21.75 -3.49 -11.48
C SER A 45 21.19 -4.72 -12.17
N LEU A 46 22.05 -5.58 -12.67
CA LEU A 46 21.65 -6.88 -13.21
C LEU A 46 20.97 -7.70 -12.10
N PRO A 47 19.95 -8.52 -12.43
CA PRO A 47 19.37 -9.42 -11.47
C PRO A 47 20.47 -10.30 -10.89
N LEU A 48 20.59 -10.27 -9.58
CA LEU A 48 21.48 -11.21 -8.89
C LEU A 48 20.70 -12.51 -8.77
N ASN A 49 21.07 -13.50 -9.53
CA ASN A 49 20.56 -14.86 -9.40
C ASN A 49 21.19 -15.51 -8.15
N ILE A 50 20.72 -15.09 -6.97
CA ILE A 50 21.24 -15.56 -5.70
C ILE A 50 20.17 -16.41 -5.04
N ASN A 51 20.35 -17.71 -5.06
CA ASN A 51 19.51 -18.63 -4.29
C ASN A 51 19.66 -18.43 -2.76
N HIS A 52 20.69 -17.73 -2.33
CA HIS A 52 21.01 -17.43 -0.94
C HIS A 52 21.40 -15.97 -0.79
N PRO A 53 20.47 -15.08 -0.44
CA PRO A 53 20.77 -13.65 -0.31
C PRO A 53 21.80 -13.43 0.78
N GLN A 54 22.87 -12.72 0.47
CA GLN A 54 23.82 -12.23 1.48
C GLN A 54 23.32 -10.86 1.96
N LEU A 55 22.38 -10.88 2.88
CA LEU A 55 21.80 -9.69 3.48
C LEU A 55 22.26 -9.56 4.94
N SER A 56 22.08 -8.38 5.48
CA SER A 56 22.24 -8.17 6.92
C SER A 56 21.22 -9.01 7.69
N ILE A 57 21.53 -9.31 8.95
CA ILE A 57 20.58 -9.95 9.88
C ILE A 57 19.32 -9.07 9.93
N PRO A 58 18.11 -9.66 9.87
CA PRO A 58 16.89 -8.90 10.00
C PRO A 58 16.83 -8.15 11.33
N VAL A 59 16.50 -6.85 11.26
CA VAL A 59 16.50 -5.97 12.43
C VAL A 59 15.26 -6.11 13.31
N ASN A 60 14.20 -6.75 12.79
CA ASN A 60 12.86 -6.82 13.37
C ASN A 60 12.46 -8.24 13.82
N ILE A 61 13.39 -9.05 14.25
CA ILE A 61 13.13 -10.46 14.64
C ILE A 61 12.06 -10.56 15.74
N SER A 62 12.11 -9.69 16.76
CA SER A 62 11.10 -9.65 17.82
C SER A 62 9.70 -9.35 17.29
N ASP A 63 9.57 -8.39 16.40
CA ASP A 63 8.29 -8.01 15.80
C ASP A 63 7.73 -9.16 14.95
N TYR A 64 8.58 -9.84 14.19
CA TYR A 64 8.22 -11.01 13.42
C TYR A 64 7.70 -12.17 14.31
N ILE A 65 8.38 -12.47 15.41
CA ILE A 65 7.95 -13.50 16.37
C ILE A 65 6.56 -13.15 16.93
N ILE A 66 6.37 -11.90 17.36
CA ILE A 66 5.06 -11.43 17.83
C ILE A 66 4.00 -11.58 16.74
N GLN A 67 4.34 -11.23 15.48
CA GLN A 67 3.42 -11.37 14.37
C GLN A 67 3.00 -12.82 14.13
N VAL A 68 3.92 -13.77 14.19
CA VAL A 68 3.60 -15.21 14.02
C VAL A 68 2.72 -15.70 15.16
N GLU A 69 2.96 -15.29 16.41
CA GLU A 69 2.09 -15.64 17.55
C GLU A 69 0.67 -15.02 17.39
N LYS A 70 0.55 -13.81 16.84
CA LYS A 70 -0.76 -13.23 16.49
C LYS A 70 -1.48 -14.07 15.41
N ILE A 71 -0.77 -14.54 14.39
CA ILE A 71 -1.35 -15.44 13.37
C ILE A 71 -1.83 -16.73 14.02
N LYS A 72 -1.02 -17.33 14.86
CA LYS A 72 -1.32 -18.61 15.54
C LYS A 72 -2.55 -18.51 16.43
N SER A 73 -2.69 -17.40 17.17
CA SER A 73 -3.81 -17.17 18.07
C SER A 73 -5.09 -16.75 17.38
N SER A 74 -5.01 -15.82 16.39
CA SER A 74 -6.17 -15.21 15.75
C SER A 74 -6.66 -16.00 14.53
N SER A 75 -5.76 -16.68 13.81
CA SER A 75 -6.09 -17.46 12.61
C SER A 75 -5.33 -18.81 12.57
N PRO A 76 -5.72 -19.78 13.42
CA PRO A 76 -5.05 -21.09 13.47
C PRO A 76 -5.05 -21.84 12.14
N SER A 77 -6.03 -21.61 11.28
CA SER A 77 -6.09 -22.18 9.93
C SER A 77 -5.00 -21.62 9.02
N LEU A 78 -4.78 -20.30 9.06
CA LEU A 78 -3.71 -19.64 8.32
C LEU A 78 -2.34 -20.08 8.83
N TYR A 79 -2.19 -20.19 10.17
CA TYR A 79 -0.97 -20.72 10.77
C TYR A 79 -0.65 -22.12 10.26
N ARG A 80 -1.59 -23.08 10.35
CA ARG A 80 -1.39 -24.45 9.87
C ARG A 80 -1.03 -24.54 8.40
N LYS A 81 -1.64 -23.67 7.56
CA LYS A 81 -1.32 -23.63 6.12
C LYS A 81 0.14 -23.26 5.84
N ASN A 82 0.75 -22.46 6.71
CA ASN A 82 2.12 -21.94 6.56
C ASN A 82 3.07 -22.48 7.66
N GLU A 83 2.64 -23.45 8.45
CA GLU A 83 3.35 -23.92 9.65
C GLU A 83 4.78 -24.34 9.35
N GLN A 84 5.01 -25.01 8.23
CA GLN A 84 6.32 -25.52 7.86
C GLN A 84 7.33 -24.36 7.69
N VAL A 85 6.96 -23.29 7.00
CA VAL A 85 7.83 -22.13 6.82
C VAL A 85 8.04 -21.39 8.13
N TYR A 86 7.00 -21.21 8.96
CA TYR A 86 7.14 -20.55 10.25
C TYR A 86 8.08 -21.32 11.20
N LYS A 87 7.95 -22.64 11.27
CA LYS A 87 8.85 -23.48 12.08
C LYS A 87 10.30 -23.45 11.58
N ALA A 88 10.50 -23.54 10.27
CA ALA A 88 11.84 -23.47 9.71
C ALA A 88 12.51 -22.10 9.95
N ILE A 89 11.75 -21.02 9.92
CA ILE A 89 12.27 -19.69 10.27
C ILE A 89 12.57 -19.59 11.77
N ASP A 90 11.72 -20.14 12.63
CA ASP A 90 11.99 -20.18 14.07
C ASP A 90 13.28 -20.95 14.36
N GLU A 91 13.50 -22.10 13.72
CA GLU A 91 14.75 -22.87 13.81
C GLU A 91 15.94 -22.06 13.30
N TRP A 92 15.80 -21.35 12.18
CA TRP A 92 16.86 -20.47 11.64
C TRP A 92 17.20 -19.34 12.60
N ILE A 93 16.19 -18.68 13.20
CA ILE A 93 16.37 -17.62 14.20
C ILE A 93 17.17 -18.12 15.40
N ASN A 94 16.89 -19.34 15.86
CA ASN A 94 17.56 -19.93 17.02
C ASN A 94 18.97 -20.47 16.71
N HIS A 95 19.32 -20.64 15.42
CA HIS A 95 20.60 -21.24 15.03
C HIS A 95 21.66 -20.21 14.60
N SER A 96 21.37 -19.37 13.63
CA SER A 96 22.45 -18.60 13.00
C SER A 96 22.09 -17.18 12.59
N LEU A 97 20.83 -16.90 12.30
CA LEU A 97 20.34 -15.63 11.72
C LEU A 97 21.03 -15.23 10.39
N ARG A 98 21.83 -16.10 9.81
CA ARG A 98 22.54 -15.84 8.55
C ARG A 98 21.68 -16.22 7.37
N THR A 99 21.41 -15.32 6.48
CA THR A 99 20.54 -15.52 5.31
C THR A 99 21.14 -16.50 4.28
N ASP A 100 22.46 -16.67 4.25
CA ASP A 100 23.15 -17.66 3.43
C ASP A 100 23.06 -19.08 4.02
N GLU A 101 22.47 -19.26 5.21
CA GLU A 101 22.31 -20.53 5.89
C GLU A 101 20.88 -21.06 5.92
N PHE A 102 19.96 -20.48 5.17
CA PHE A 102 18.58 -20.96 5.06
C PHE A 102 18.46 -22.45 4.72
N TYR A 103 19.37 -22.95 3.86
CA TYR A 103 19.37 -24.34 3.45
C TYR A 103 19.56 -25.34 4.62
N LYS A 104 20.18 -24.90 5.73
CA LYS A 104 20.42 -25.77 6.91
C LYS A 104 19.13 -26.13 7.64
N VAL A 105 18.11 -25.30 7.50
CA VAL A 105 16.78 -25.50 8.09
C VAL A 105 15.71 -25.83 7.04
N GLY A 106 16.12 -26.20 5.82
CA GLY A 106 15.21 -26.54 4.73
C GLY A 106 14.45 -25.35 4.13
N LEU A 107 14.94 -24.11 4.34
CA LEU A 107 14.36 -22.92 3.71
C LEU A 107 15.01 -22.63 2.36
N ASN A 108 14.17 -22.26 1.40
CA ASN A 108 14.56 -21.72 0.12
C ASN A 108 14.11 -20.26 0.05
N SER A 109 14.92 -19.42 -0.60
CA SER A 109 14.59 -18.01 -0.85
C SER A 109 14.45 -17.77 -2.35
N TYR A 110 13.32 -17.20 -2.75
CA TYR A 110 12.99 -16.91 -4.14
C TYR A 110 12.94 -15.42 -4.34
N GLU A 111 13.89 -14.86 -5.07
CA GLU A 111 13.94 -13.44 -5.34
C GLU A 111 12.76 -13.02 -6.23
N MET A 112 12.10 -11.91 -5.86
CA MET A 112 11.08 -11.30 -6.68
C MET A 112 11.71 -10.56 -7.86
N ALA A 113 11.09 -10.68 -9.04
CA ALA A 113 11.59 -10.07 -10.27
C ALA A 113 11.64 -8.53 -10.20
N GLY A 114 10.79 -7.92 -9.36
CA GLY A 114 10.62 -6.47 -9.33
C GLY A 114 9.75 -5.96 -10.49
N GLN A 115 9.48 -4.66 -10.50
CA GLN A 115 8.66 -4.03 -11.56
C GLN A 115 9.36 -3.95 -12.91
N ASP A 116 10.66 -4.13 -12.93
CA ASP A 116 11.55 -3.94 -14.07
C ASP A 116 12.38 -5.17 -14.44
N GLU A 117 12.09 -6.32 -13.80
CA GLU A 117 12.82 -7.58 -13.96
C GLU A 117 14.29 -7.54 -13.45
N TYR A 118 14.64 -6.51 -12.68
CA TYR A 118 15.95 -6.32 -12.06
C TYR A 118 15.92 -6.38 -10.53
N GLY A 119 14.85 -6.97 -9.96
CA GLY A 119 14.68 -7.11 -8.52
C GLY A 119 14.20 -5.83 -7.81
N ASN A 120 13.81 -4.78 -8.55
CA ASN A 120 13.30 -3.56 -7.95
C ASN A 120 11.80 -3.71 -7.61
N VAL A 121 11.53 -4.25 -6.44
CA VAL A 121 10.18 -4.32 -5.86
C VAL A 121 9.80 -2.94 -5.34
N HIS A 122 8.63 -2.45 -5.71
CA HIS A 122 8.14 -1.17 -5.23
C HIS A 122 7.74 -1.28 -3.75
N LEU A 123 8.24 -0.36 -2.95
CA LEU A 123 7.98 -0.30 -1.51
C LEU A 123 7.31 1.04 -1.18
N THR A 124 6.07 0.97 -0.72
CA THR A 124 5.34 2.09 -0.14
C THR A 124 5.10 1.83 1.35
N GLY A 125 4.52 2.77 2.04
CA GLY A 125 4.20 2.63 3.45
C GLY A 125 2.76 3.03 3.74
N TYR A 126 2.13 2.30 4.66
CA TYR A 126 0.83 2.67 5.19
C TYR A 126 0.80 2.59 6.71
N TYR A 127 -0.21 3.19 7.30
CA TYR A 127 -0.35 3.29 8.75
C TYR A 127 -1.83 3.35 9.13
N THR A 128 -2.12 3.23 10.39
CA THR A 128 -3.46 3.44 10.93
C THR A 128 -3.54 4.85 11.53
N PRO A 129 -4.25 5.79 10.90
CA PRO A 129 -4.44 7.12 11.46
C PRO A 129 -5.29 7.09 12.74
N ILE A 130 -5.12 8.11 13.58
CA ILE A 130 -6.04 8.43 14.67
C ILE A 130 -6.77 9.69 14.26
N ILE A 131 -8.10 9.63 14.16
CA ILE A 131 -8.93 10.77 13.79
C ILE A 131 -9.88 11.16 14.91
N LYS A 132 -10.14 12.45 15.05
CA LYS A 132 -11.10 12.96 16.02
C LYS A 132 -12.50 12.95 15.44
N ALA A 133 -13.47 12.50 16.23
CA ALA A 133 -14.86 12.48 15.82
C ALA A 133 -15.82 12.72 16.99
N ARG A 134 -17.12 12.81 16.66
CA ARG A 134 -18.23 12.84 17.60
C ARG A 134 -19.32 11.86 17.17
N HIS A 135 -20.10 11.37 18.12
CA HIS A 135 -21.25 10.51 17.83
C HIS A 135 -22.38 11.25 17.13
N GLN A 136 -22.50 12.55 17.35
CA GLN A 136 -23.51 13.41 16.75
C GLN A 136 -22.84 14.58 16.02
N PRO A 137 -23.47 15.12 14.96
CA PRO A 137 -22.92 16.24 14.24
C PRO A 137 -22.93 17.51 15.09
N THR A 138 -21.90 18.34 14.90
CA THR A 138 -21.80 19.69 15.46
C THR A 138 -21.39 20.66 14.38
N ALA A 139 -21.29 21.95 14.68
CA ALA A 139 -20.79 22.94 13.73
C ALA A 139 -19.36 22.65 13.28
N GLU A 140 -18.52 22.09 14.15
CA GLU A 140 -17.13 21.72 13.86
C GLU A 140 -17.05 20.29 13.29
N PHE A 141 -17.69 19.33 13.95
CA PHE A 141 -17.67 17.91 13.56
C PHE A 141 -18.87 17.60 12.66
N LYS A 142 -18.76 17.91 11.39
CA LYS A 142 -19.88 17.88 10.44
C LYS A 142 -19.71 16.87 9.30
N TYR A 143 -18.52 16.26 9.15
CA TYR A 143 -18.24 15.35 8.06
C TYR A 143 -18.54 13.90 8.48
N PRO A 144 -19.58 13.28 7.91
CA PRO A 144 -19.99 11.95 8.31
C PRO A 144 -18.98 10.89 7.88
N ILE A 145 -18.86 9.86 8.72
CA ILE A 145 -18.21 8.59 8.41
C ILE A 145 -19.32 7.57 8.32
N TYR A 146 -19.36 6.79 7.24
CA TYR A 146 -20.47 5.91 6.93
C TYR A 146 -20.12 4.43 7.11
N LYS A 147 -21.09 3.65 7.60
CA LYS A 147 -21.11 2.20 7.44
C LYS A 147 -21.55 1.83 6.02
N MET A 148 -21.19 0.60 5.60
CA MET A 148 -21.61 0.07 4.30
C MET A 148 -23.14 0.00 4.22
N PRO A 149 -23.77 0.56 3.16
CA PRO A 149 -25.19 0.34 2.90
C PRO A 149 -25.51 -1.13 2.67
N ASP A 150 -26.69 -1.57 3.06
CA ASP A 150 -27.22 -2.87 2.66
C ASP A 150 -27.35 -2.87 1.14
N ASN A 151 -26.54 -3.71 0.48
CA ASN A 151 -26.46 -3.73 -0.97
C ASN A 151 -27.56 -4.66 -1.53
N SER A 152 -28.63 -4.07 -2.05
CA SER A 152 -29.69 -4.78 -2.76
C SER A 152 -29.35 -5.14 -4.21
N GLY A 153 -28.05 -5.07 -4.62
CA GLY A 153 -27.60 -5.27 -5.99
C GLY A 153 -27.56 -4.00 -6.84
N GLU A 154 -27.95 -2.87 -6.28
CA GLU A 154 -27.86 -1.57 -6.95
C GLU A 154 -26.40 -1.03 -6.92
N GLN A 155 -26.06 -0.24 -7.94
CA GLN A 155 -24.78 0.45 -7.96
C GLN A 155 -24.76 1.54 -6.87
N LEU A 156 -23.79 1.48 -5.97
CA LEU A 156 -23.61 2.48 -4.94
C LEU A 156 -23.19 3.84 -5.54
N PRO A 157 -23.55 4.96 -4.89
CA PRO A 157 -23.18 6.28 -5.37
C PRO A 157 -21.66 6.49 -5.36
N ASN A 158 -21.16 7.30 -6.27
CA ASN A 158 -19.77 7.74 -6.29
C ASN A 158 -19.53 8.80 -5.19
N ARG A 159 -18.25 9.19 -4.99
CA ARG A 159 -17.87 10.17 -3.96
C ARG A 159 -18.61 11.51 -4.12
N GLU A 160 -18.72 12.04 -5.34
CA GLU A 160 -19.41 13.30 -5.59
C GLU A 160 -20.88 13.23 -5.12
N GLN A 161 -21.60 12.19 -5.53
CA GLN A 161 -22.98 11.97 -5.13
C GLN A 161 -23.12 11.81 -3.60
N ILE A 162 -22.16 11.13 -2.95
CA ILE A 162 -22.14 10.99 -1.48
C ILE A 162 -21.95 12.35 -0.81
N TYR A 163 -21.01 13.17 -1.31
CA TYR A 163 -20.78 14.52 -0.78
C TYR A 163 -21.97 15.46 -1.04
N ASP A 164 -22.75 15.20 -2.07
CA ASP A 164 -24.00 15.92 -2.39
C ASP A 164 -25.21 15.35 -1.62
N GLY A 165 -25.00 14.39 -0.71
CA GLY A 165 -26.02 13.92 0.22
C GLY A 165 -26.79 12.66 -0.19
N ALA A 166 -26.29 11.86 -1.15
CA ALA A 166 -26.96 10.63 -1.59
C ALA A 166 -27.18 9.59 -0.47
N LEU A 167 -26.48 9.72 0.66
CA LEU A 167 -26.61 8.84 1.83
C LEU A 167 -27.36 9.48 3.01
N VAL A 168 -27.72 10.75 2.93
CA VAL A 168 -28.43 11.46 4.00
C VAL A 168 -29.79 10.83 4.27
N GLY A 169 -30.14 10.64 5.54
CA GLY A 169 -31.41 10.07 5.98
C GLY A 169 -31.53 8.55 5.81
N LYS A 170 -30.41 7.87 5.55
CA LYS A 170 -30.38 6.39 5.43
C LYS A 170 -29.86 5.68 6.68
N ASP A 171 -29.65 6.40 7.78
CA ASP A 171 -29.14 5.88 9.06
C ASP A 171 -27.80 5.12 8.91
N LEU A 172 -26.92 5.65 8.05
CA LEU A 172 -25.62 5.05 7.74
C LEU A 172 -24.45 5.72 8.45
N GLU A 173 -24.68 6.89 9.04
CA GLU A 173 -23.66 7.65 9.76
C GLU A 173 -23.28 6.95 11.06
N ILE A 174 -21.98 6.69 11.26
CA ILE A 174 -21.45 6.02 12.47
C ILE A 174 -20.60 6.95 13.33
N ALA A 175 -20.16 8.08 12.78
CA ALA A 175 -19.46 9.15 13.47
C ALA A 175 -19.38 10.39 12.56
N TYR A 176 -18.97 11.52 13.13
CA TYR A 176 -18.76 12.78 12.41
C TYR A 176 -17.39 13.34 12.76
N SER A 177 -16.52 13.51 11.77
CA SER A 177 -15.20 14.13 11.95
C SER A 177 -15.23 15.65 11.70
N ASN A 178 -14.16 16.32 12.09
CA ASN A 178 -13.97 17.74 11.83
C ASN A 178 -13.13 18.01 10.56
N SER A 179 -12.62 16.96 9.91
CA SER A 179 -11.72 17.09 8.75
C SER A 179 -12.14 16.16 7.61
N LEU A 180 -12.55 16.75 6.50
CA LEU A 180 -12.85 16.01 5.27
C LEU A 180 -11.61 15.32 4.70
N MET A 181 -10.41 15.94 4.87
CA MET A 181 -9.15 15.35 4.44
C MET A 181 -8.77 14.14 5.29
N ASP A 182 -8.99 14.19 6.61
CA ASP A 182 -8.71 13.04 7.47
C ASP A 182 -9.63 11.86 7.18
N ASN A 183 -10.92 12.13 6.87
CA ASN A 183 -11.83 11.09 6.36
C ASN A 183 -11.29 10.46 5.08
N PHE A 184 -10.83 11.29 4.14
CA PHE A 184 -10.26 10.78 2.88
C PHE A 184 -9.00 9.95 3.11
N ILE A 185 -8.11 10.39 4.00
CA ILE A 185 -6.91 9.64 4.35
C ILE A 185 -7.28 8.31 5.01
N MET A 186 -8.22 8.29 5.95
CA MET A 186 -8.75 7.08 6.55
C MET A 186 -9.27 6.10 5.47
N GLU A 187 -9.96 6.60 4.46
CA GLU A 187 -10.47 5.78 3.36
C GLU A 187 -9.34 5.21 2.49
N VAL A 188 -8.28 5.99 2.23
CA VAL A 188 -7.10 5.53 1.49
C VAL A 188 -6.32 4.49 2.29
N GLN A 189 -6.17 4.69 3.61
CA GLN A 189 -5.51 3.75 4.51
C GLN A 189 -6.36 2.49 4.79
N GLY A 190 -7.68 2.55 4.58
CA GLY A 190 -8.62 1.45 4.75
C GLY A 190 -9.08 1.21 6.18
N SER A 191 -8.51 1.88 7.16
CA SER A 191 -8.91 1.83 8.57
C SER A 191 -8.40 3.04 9.35
N ALA A 192 -8.95 3.27 10.55
CA ALA A 192 -8.43 4.25 11.51
C ALA A 192 -8.83 3.88 12.93
N TYR A 193 -8.13 4.42 13.91
CA TYR A 193 -8.71 4.61 15.24
C TYR A 193 -9.47 5.94 15.27
N VAL A 194 -10.62 5.90 15.92
CA VAL A 194 -11.47 7.07 16.16
C VAL A 194 -11.42 7.44 17.64
N ASP A 195 -11.02 8.69 17.90
CA ASP A 195 -11.04 9.31 19.21
C ASP A 195 -12.30 10.19 19.32
N PHE A 196 -13.24 9.79 20.15
CA PHE A 196 -14.44 10.58 20.42
C PHE A 196 -14.21 11.73 21.40
N GLU A 197 -13.02 11.78 22.04
CA GLU A 197 -12.63 12.78 23.05
C GLU A 197 -13.65 12.92 24.21
N ASP A 198 -14.33 11.83 24.53
CA ASP A 198 -15.32 11.74 25.61
C ASP A 198 -14.81 10.92 26.80
N GLY A 199 -13.52 10.56 26.80
CA GLY A 199 -12.86 9.74 27.81
C GLY A 199 -13.01 8.24 27.57
N SER A 200 -13.71 7.81 26.51
CA SER A 200 -13.74 6.42 26.11
C SER A 200 -12.44 5.99 25.42
N PRO A 201 -12.11 4.67 25.40
CA PRO A 201 -11.00 4.17 24.61
C PRO A 201 -11.20 4.44 23.12
N LEU A 202 -10.09 4.51 22.37
CA LEU A 202 -10.13 4.59 20.92
C LEU A 202 -10.93 3.42 20.31
N VAL A 203 -11.77 3.72 19.33
CA VAL A 203 -12.57 2.72 18.62
C VAL A 203 -11.92 2.43 17.26
N PHE A 204 -11.64 1.17 16.97
CA PHE A 204 -11.10 0.78 15.68
C PHE A 204 -12.19 0.74 14.62
N PHE A 205 -12.09 1.58 13.61
CA PHE A 205 -12.95 1.57 12.44
C PHE A 205 -12.23 0.79 11.33
N CYS A 206 -12.60 -0.47 11.19
CA CYS A 206 -12.04 -1.33 10.14
C CYS A 206 -12.77 -1.15 8.82
N TYR A 207 -12.16 -1.64 7.74
CA TYR A 207 -12.76 -1.66 6.41
C TYR A 207 -14.10 -2.40 6.41
N GLY A 208 -15.16 -1.71 6.01
CA GLY A 208 -16.52 -2.24 5.92
C GLY A 208 -16.98 -2.55 4.49
N GLY A 209 -16.27 -2.03 3.51
CA GLY A 209 -16.60 -2.18 2.10
C GLY A 209 -16.27 -0.93 1.28
N LYS A 210 -16.53 -0.99 -0.02
CA LYS A 210 -16.34 0.15 -0.93
C LYS A 210 -17.47 0.23 -1.96
N ASN A 211 -17.63 1.40 -2.57
CA ASN A 211 -18.67 1.65 -3.57
C ASN A 211 -18.38 1.06 -4.96
N ASN A 212 -17.25 0.39 -5.15
CA ASN A 212 -16.80 -0.25 -6.40
C ASN A 212 -16.61 0.69 -7.60
N HIS A 213 -16.50 2.00 -7.36
CA HIS A 213 -16.04 2.95 -8.38
C HIS A 213 -14.53 2.96 -8.49
N GLY A 214 -14.00 3.50 -9.61
CA GLY A 214 -12.57 3.59 -9.89
C GLY A 214 -11.84 4.50 -8.92
N TYR A 215 -10.63 4.10 -8.54
CA TYR A 215 -9.72 4.89 -7.72
C TYR A 215 -8.87 5.82 -8.60
N SER A 216 -8.82 7.08 -8.23
CA SER A 216 -7.91 8.08 -8.80
C SER A 216 -7.05 8.69 -7.70
N SER A 217 -5.73 8.72 -7.90
CA SER A 217 -4.80 9.31 -6.93
C SER A 217 -4.90 10.84 -6.95
N ILE A 218 -5.35 11.43 -5.85
CA ILE A 218 -5.35 12.91 -5.70
C ILE A 218 -3.92 13.47 -5.67
N GLY A 219 -2.96 12.72 -5.13
CA GLY A 219 -1.54 13.13 -5.15
C GLY A 219 -1.01 13.26 -6.58
N ARG A 220 -1.36 12.33 -7.47
CA ARG A 220 -1.01 12.45 -8.89
C ARG A 220 -1.65 13.68 -9.52
N LEU A 221 -2.92 13.95 -9.24
CA LEU A 221 -3.62 15.14 -9.76
C LEU A 221 -2.96 16.42 -9.29
N LEU A 222 -2.57 16.53 -8.02
CA LEU A 222 -1.86 17.69 -7.49
C LEU A 222 -0.51 17.93 -8.16
N VAL A 223 0.20 16.85 -8.52
CA VAL A 223 1.45 16.96 -9.31
C VAL A 223 1.16 17.43 -10.74
N GLU A 224 0.18 16.82 -11.39
CA GLU A 224 -0.22 17.19 -12.77
C GLU A 224 -0.71 18.63 -12.87
N GLN A 225 -1.34 19.15 -11.81
CA GLN A 225 -1.80 20.53 -11.71
C GLN A 225 -0.69 21.52 -11.29
N GLY A 226 0.51 21.03 -10.95
CA GLY A 226 1.62 21.84 -10.48
C GLY A 226 1.46 22.43 -9.07
N GLU A 227 0.47 21.93 -8.29
CA GLU A 227 0.21 22.37 -6.92
C GLU A 227 1.26 21.84 -5.93
N ILE A 228 1.79 20.65 -6.17
CA ILE A 228 2.86 20.02 -5.38
C ILE A 228 3.89 19.43 -6.34
N ALA A 229 5.17 19.76 -6.16
CA ALA A 229 6.24 19.15 -6.94
C ALA A 229 6.33 17.63 -6.66
N LYS A 230 6.59 16.84 -7.69
CA LYS A 230 6.60 15.37 -7.59
C LYS A 230 7.56 14.85 -6.53
N GLU A 231 8.72 15.46 -6.39
CA GLU A 231 9.74 15.13 -5.39
C GLU A 231 9.32 15.43 -3.95
N ASN A 232 8.34 16.32 -3.77
CA ASN A 232 7.80 16.72 -2.47
C ASN A 232 6.46 16.04 -2.15
N MET A 233 6.00 15.10 -3.01
CA MET A 233 4.70 14.45 -2.83
C MET A 233 4.74 13.48 -1.64
N SER A 234 3.90 13.77 -0.65
CA SER A 234 3.70 12.98 0.56
C SER A 234 2.29 13.22 1.12
N ILE A 235 1.83 12.37 2.05
CA ILE A 235 0.58 12.60 2.78
C ILE A 235 0.62 13.95 3.51
N GLN A 236 1.77 14.30 4.09
CA GLN A 236 1.97 15.56 4.80
C GLN A 236 1.84 16.76 3.88
N SER A 237 2.44 16.72 2.68
CA SER A 237 2.32 17.82 1.72
C SER A 237 0.88 17.98 1.20
N ILE A 238 0.14 16.87 1.05
CA ILE A 238 -1.29 16.91 0.70
C ILE A 238 -2.11 17.52 1.84
N LYS A 239 -1.85 17.14 3.10
CA LYS A 239 -2.51 17.75 4.27
C LYS A 239 -2.22 19.24 4.36
N ALA A 240 -0.95 19.65 4.25
CA ALA A 240 -0.54 21.05 4.27
C ALA A 240 -1.16 21.85 3.13
N TRP A 241 -1.28 21.27 1.94
CA TRP A 241 -2.01 21.88 0.82
C TRP A 241 -3.48 22.08 1.18
N ALA A 242 -4.14 21.06 1.76
CA ALA A 242 -5.56 21.11 2.12
C ALA A 242 -5.88 22.15 3.20
N GLU A 243 -5.00 22.33 4.20
CA GLU A 243 -5.14 23.32 5.26
C GLU A 243 -5.21 24.76 4.74
N ASN A 244 -4.60 25.02 3.58
CA ASN A 244 -4.55 26.32 2.93
C ASN A 244 -5.66 26.53 1.89
N LYS A 245 -6.63 25.61 1.76
CA LYS A 245 -7.70 25.67 0.77
C LYS A 245 -9.06 25.83 1.42
N HIS A 246 -9.96 26.49 0.72
CA HIS A 246 -11.37 26.53 1.13
C HIS A 246 -12.01 25.15 0.94
N GLU A 247 -13.02 24.83 1.76
CA GLU A 247 -13.74 23.55 1.72
C GLU A 247 -14.19 23.17 0.30
N LYS A 248 -14.67 24.12 -0.47
CA LYS A 248 -15.07 23.88 -1.87
C LYS A 248 -13.92 23.36 -2.72
N GLN A 249 -12.74 24.00 -2.65
CA GLN A 249 -11.57 23.58 -3.43
C GLN A 249 -11.09 22.19 -3.02
N LEU A 250 -11.16 21.85 -1.71
CA LEU A 250 -10.87 20.52 -1.22
C LEU A 250 -11.87 19.50 -1.77
N LYS A 251 -13.16 19.78 -1.70
CA LYS A 251 -14.19 18.90 -2.29
C LYS A 251 -13.99 18.69 -3.78
N ASP A 252 -13.73 19.79 -4.54
CA ASP A 252 -13.49 19.74 -5.99
C ASP A 252 -12.29 18.83 -6.36
N LEU A 253 -11.27 18.77 -5.50
CA LEU A 253 -10.16 17.82 -5.66
C LEU A 253 -10.60 16.38 -5.32
N LEU A 254 -11.22 16.18 -4.16
CA LEU A 254 -11.52 14.84 -3.63
C LEU A 254 -12.52 14.08 -4.50
N ILE A 255 -13.51 14.76 -5.11
CA ILE A 255 -14.49 14.14 -6.00
C ILE A 255 -13.88 13.56 -7.28
N GLN A 256 -12.65 13.95 -7.66
CA GLN A 256 -11.91 13.34 -8.78
C GLN A 256 -11.55 11.86 -8.48
N ASN A 257 -11.56 11.47 -7.22
CA ASN A 257 -11.50 10.07 -6.82
C ASN A 257 -12.92 9.56 -6.56
N HIS A 258 -13.51 8.85 -7.51
CA HIS A 258 -14.87 8.33 -7.42
C HIS A 258 -15.03 7.19 -6.39
N SER A 259 -13.92 6.53 -6.02
CA SER A 259 -13.92 5.48 -5.00
C SER A 259 -14.26 6.06 -3.62
N PHE A 260 -15.08 5.35 -2.85
CA PHE A 260 -15.45 5.67 -1.48
C PHE A 260 -15.41 4.41 -0.62
N VAL A 261 -14.86 4.51 0.59
CA VAL A 261 -14.73 3.40 1.54
C VAL A 261 -15.67 3.62 2.71
N PHE A 262 -16.34 2.54 3.11
CA PHE A 262 -17.23 2.46 4.26
C PHE A 262 -16.53 1.72 5.40
N PHE A 263 -16.96 1.98 6.64
CA PHE A 263 -16.29 1.46 7.82
C PHE A 263 -17.24 0.70 8.74
N LYS A 264 -16.62 -0.11 9.61
CA LYS A 264 -17.32 -0.85 10.66
C LYS A 264 -16.59 -0.61 11.98
N PRO A 265 -17.25 -0.03 13.01
CA PRO A 265 -16.64 0.17 14.32
C PRO A 265 -16.43 -1.18 15.02
N GLN A 266 -15.27 -1.33 15.64
CA GLN A 266 -14.90 -2.47 16.49
C GLN A 266 -14.32 -1.93 17.80
N TYR A 267 -14.96 -2.29 18.88
CA TYR A 267 -14.57 -1.87 20.23
C TYR A 267 -13.51 -2.83 20.79
N ASN A 268 -12.52 -2.28 21.50
CA ASN A 268 -11.45 -3.05 22.11
C ASN A 268 -10.70 -3.96 21.11
N ALA A 269 -10.61 -3.54 19.84
CA ALA A 269 -9.99 -4.31 18.78
C ALA A 269 -8.59 -3.77 18.43
N GLU A 270 -7.69 -4.67 18.08
CA GLU A 270 -6.40 -4.35 17.47
C GLU A 270 -6.57 -4.06 15.96
N VAL A 271 -5.62 -3.36 15.36
CA VAL A 271 -5.62 -3.15 13.91
C VAL A 271 -5.45 -4.49 13.19
N THR A 272 -6.36 -4.79 12.27
CA THR A 272 -6.31 -6.00 11.45
C THR A 272 -6.27 -5.67 9.97
N GLY A 273 -5.56 -6.49 9.18
CA GLY A 273 -5.59 -6.45 7.72
C GLY A 273 -6.60 -7.44 7.14
N ALA A 274 -6.49 -7.70 5.83
CA ALA A 274 -7.37 -8.62 5.09
C ALA A 274 -7.34 -10.08 5.59
N ALA A 275 -6.29 -10.47 6.31
CA ALA A 275 -6.17 -11.78 6.96
C ALA A 275 -6.98 -11.89 8.26
N GLU A 276 -7.62 -10.80 8.72
CA GLU A 276 -8.29 -10.71 10.03
C GLU A 276 -7.37 -11.06 11.22
N VAL A 277 -6.07 -10.82 11.05
CA VAL A 277 -5.02 -11.02 12.05
C VAL A 277 -4.50 -9.66 12.47
N PRO A 278 -4.23 -9.41 13.78
CA PRO A 278 -3.60 -8.18 14.22
C PRO A 278 -2.26 -7.91 13.52
N LEU A 279 -2.11 -6.69 13.00
CA LEU A 279 -0.90 -6.27 12.28
C LEU A 279 0.14 -5.74 13.26
N ILE A 280 1.37 -6.21 13.12
CA ILE A 280 2.53 -5.71 13.84
C ILE A 280 3.34 -4.79 12.91
N ALA A 281 3.60 -3.58 13.38
CA ALA A 281 4.42 -2.62 12.65
C ALA A 281 5.78 -3.21 12.27
N ASN A 282 6.24 -2.93 11.07
CA ASN A 282 7.48 -3.43 10.50
C ASN A 282 7.55 -4.95 10.25
N ALA A 283 6.54 -5.74 10.66
CA ALA A 283 6.48 -7.18 10.45
C ALA A 283 5.30 -7.62 9.56
N SER A 284 4.45 -6.69 9.15
CA SER A 284 3.30 -6.95 8.26
C SER A 284 3.42 -6.13 6.98
N VAL A 285 2.99 -6.74 5.86
CA VAL A 285 2.89 -6.06 4.57
C VAL A 285 1.55 -6.33 3.90
N ALA A 286 1.05 -5.34 3.15
CA ALA A 286 0.05 -5.57 2.13
C ALA A 286 0.73 -5.97 0.81
N SER A 287 0.14 -6.92 0.09
CA SER A 287 0.68 -7.46 -1.15
C SER A 287 -0.42 -7.76 -2.17
N ASP A 288 -0.04 -8.00 -3.41
CA ASP A 288 -0.93 -8.62 -4.39
C ASP A 288 -1.04 -10.12 -4.07
N LYS A 289 -2.19 -10.53 -3.51
CA LYS A 289 -2.43 -11.92 -3.10
C LYS A 289 -2.38 -12.94 -4.24
N SER A 290 -2.44 -12.50 -5.49
CA SER A 290 -2.30 -13.38 -6.67
C SER A 290 -0.84 -13.76 -6.91
N ILE A 291 0.11 -12.99 -6.40
CA ILE A 291 1.56 -13.21 -6.50
C ILE A 291 2.12 -13.72 -5.17
N ILE A 292 1.77 -13.03 -4.09
CA ILE A 292 2.21 -13.33 -2.73
C ILE A 292 0.98 -13.67 -1.88
N PRO A 293 0.63 -14.95 -1.73
CA PRO A 293 -0.54 -15.37 -0.97
C PRO A 293 -0.48 -14.91 0.49
N ILE A 294 -1.65 -14.65 1.07
CA ILE A 294 -1.79 -14.34 2.50
C ILE A 294 -1.12 -15.41 3.36
N GLY A 295 -0.32 -14.98 4.35
CA GLY A 295 0.48 -15.82 5.23
C GLY A 295 1.90 -16.11 4.73
N SER A 296 2.24 -15.72 3.50
CA SER A 296 3.60 -15.87 2.98
C SER A 296 4.59 -15.03 3.77
N VAL A 297 5.78 -15.59 4.02
CA VAL A 297 6.88 -14.84 4.63
C VAL A 297 7.78 -14.28 3.56
N VAL A 298 8.15 -13.02 3.71
CA VAL A 298 9.04 -12.32 2.81
C VAL A 298 10.20 -11.69 3.58
N LEU A 299 11.38 -11.75 3.01
CA LEU A 299 12.55 -11.02 3.44
C LEU A 299 12.71 -9.82 2.53
N VAL A 300 12.77 -8.63 3.10
CA VAL A 300 12.75 -7.36 2.34
C VAL A 300 13.96 -6.52 2.70
N ASP A 301 14.69 -6.07 1.70
CA ASP A 301 15.76 -5.09 1.83
C ASP A 301 15.17 -3.69 1.72
N VAL A 302 14.93 -3.05 2.87
CA VAL A 302 14.19 -1.79 3.00
C VAL A 302 15.15 -0.61 3.05
N PRO A 303 15.01 0.42 2.21
CA PRO A 303 15.76 1.65 2.33
C PRO A 303 15.39 2.38 3.63
N LEU A 304 16.40 2.79 4.41
CA LEU A 304 16.21 3.62 5.59
C LEU A 304 16.09 5.08 5.18
N LEU A 305 15.02 5.70 5.63
CA LEU A 305 14.78 7.13 5.43
C LEU A 305 15.13 7.90 6.71
N ASP A 306 15.69 9.09 6.56
CA ASP A 306 15.88 10.01 7.66
C ASP A 306 14.56 10.71 8.08
N GLU A 307 14.61 11.59 9.07
CA GLU A 307 13.43 12.28 9.59
C GLU A 307 12.74 13.19 8.56
N ASP A 308 13.45 13.56 7.50
CA ASP A 308 12.95 14.34 6.37
C ASP A 308 12.55 13.47 5.18
N GLY A 309 12.54 12.16 5.35
CA GLY A 309 12.16 11.20 4.33
C GLY A 309 13.23 10.97 3.26
N GLN A 310 14.47 11.39 3.49
CA GLN A 310 15.54 11.25 2.51
C GLN A 310 16.28 9.92 2.67
N TYR A 311 16.49 9.23 1.56
CA TYR A 311 17.34 8.05 1.52
C TYR A 311 18.82 8.46 1.45
N ARG A 312 19.62 8.03 2.45
CA ARG A 312 21.05 8.32 2.57
C ARG A 312 21.95 7.12 2.26
N GLY A 313 21.47 6.18 1.45
CA GLY A 313 22.24 5.00 1.05
C GLY A 313 22.27 3.86 2.08
N ARG A 314 21.58 3.99 3.22
CA ARG A 314 21.48 2.95 4.25
C ARG A 314 20.23 2.09 4.01
N ARG A 315 20.39 0.79 4.22
CA ARG A 315 19.30 -0.18 4.09
C ARG A 315 19.29 -1.10 5.30
N GLU A 316 18.16 -1.71 5.54
CA GLU A 316 18.00 -2.74 6.55
C GLU A 316 17.18 -3.91 6.00
N THR A 317 17.46 -5.09 6.51
CA THR A 317 16.69 -6.29 6.18
C THR A 317 15.56 -6.46 7.19
N ARG A 318 14.34 -6.69 6.69
CA ARG A 318 13.16 -6.99 7.52
C ARG A 318 12.54 -8.32 7.12
N LEU A 319 12.15 -9.08 8.11
CA LEU A 319 11.38 -10.33 7.96
C LEU A 319 9.91 -9.99 8.19
N MET A 320 9.05 -10.16 7.18
CA MET A 320 7.67 -9.69 7.20
C MET A 320 6.71 -10.77 6.71
N VAL A 321 5.45 -10.66 7.10
CA VAL A 321 4.38 -11.56 6.67
C VAL A 321 3.34 -10.79 5.86
N ALA A 322 2.92 -11.36 4.73
CA ALA A 322 1.85 -10.81 3.90
C ALA A 322 0.50 -11.10 4.56
N LEU A 323 -0.10 -10.10 5.21
CA LEU A 323 -1.36 -10.23 5.96
C LEU A 323 -2.44 -9.27 5.49
N ASP A 324 -2.11 -8.41 4.54
CA ASP A 324 -3.05 -7.42 4.04
C ASP A 324 -3.02 -7.30 2.52
N VAL A 325 -4.01 -6.60 1.98
CA VAL A 325 -4.14 -6.29 0.55
C VAL A 325 -4.57 -4.84 0.38
N GLY A 326 -4.15 -4.20 -0.72
CA GLY A 326 -4.60 -2.86 -1.07
C GLY A 326 -5.15 -2.81 -2.49
N GLY A 327 -6.12 -1.93 -2.75
CA GLY A 327 -6.69 -1.74 -4.08
C GLY A 327 -5.63 -1.33 -5.12
N ALA A 328 -4.67 -0.52 -4.70
CA ALA A 328 -3.55 -0.04 -5.50
C ALA A 328 -2.30 -0.93 -5.42
N ILE A 329 -2.27 -1.92 -4.51
CA ILE A 329 -1.10 -2.80 -4.32
C ILE A 329 -1.20 -3.96 -5.30
N LYS A 330 -0.50 -3.84 -6.42
CA LYS A 330 -0.55 -4.79 -7.53
C LYS A 330 0.85 -5.16 -8.02
N GLY A 331 0.99 -6.41 -8.47
CA GLY A 331 2.23 -6.89 -9.05
C GLY A 331 3.38 -6.97 -8.02
N GLN A 332 4.53 -6.51 -8.42
CA GLN A 332 5.78 -6.52 -7.64
C GLN A 332 5.84 -5.30 -6.70
N HIS A 333 4.87 -5.23 -5.77
CA HIS A 333 4.66 -4.09 -4.88
C HIS A 333 4.32 -4.58 -3.47
N PHE A 334 4.99 -4.04 -2.47
CA PHE A 334 4.66 -4.19 -1.06
C PHE A 334 4.33 -2.83 -0.44
N ASP A 335 3.27 -2.81 0.37
CA ASP A 335 2.95 -1.67 1.22
C ASP A 335 3.28 -2.06 2.68
N LEU A 336 4.25 -1.37 3.27
CA LEU A 336 4.81 -1.70 4.58
C LEU A 336 3.92 -1.12 5.68
N TYR A 337 3.43 -1.96 6.60
CA TYR A 337 2.69 -1.45 7.75
C TYR A 337 3.65 -0.84 8.77
N LEU A 338 3.51 0.44 9.03
CA LEU A 338 4.45 1.21 9.87
C LEU A 338 3.91 1.51 11.27
N GLY A 339 2.63 1.20 11.54
CA GLY A 339 2.04 1.35 12.87
C GLY A 339 0.91 2.37 12.96
N ILE A 340 0.69 2.95 14.13
CA ILE A 340 -0.49 3.75 14.46
C ILE A 340 -0.07 5.19 14.77
N GLY A 341 -0.85 6.16 14.27
CA GLY A 341 -0.73 7.57 14.62
C GLY A 341 0.24 8.37 13.75
N ASP A 342 0.54 9.60 14.16
CA ASP A 342 1.19 10.61 13.31
C ASP A 342 2.63 10.29 12.93
N LYS A 343 3.43 9.76 13.87
CA LYS A 343 4.85 9.45 13.60
C LYS A 343 5.01 8.36 12.53
N PRO A 344 4.33 7.19 12.64
CA PRO A 344 4.26 6.22 11.55
C PRO A 344 3.67 6.81 10.26
N GLY A 345 2.65 7.65 10.37
CA GLY A 345 2.01 8.32 9.23
C GLY A 345 2.96 9.24 8.47
N LYS A 346 3.78 10.00 9.19
CA LYS A 346 4.82 10.83 8.58
C LYS A 346 5.80 9.98 7.79
N LEU A 347 6.29 8.90 8.38
CA LEU A 347 7.22 7.98 7.71
C LEU A 347 6.56 7.28 6.51
N ALA A 348 5.32 6.80 6.66
CA ALA A 348 4.56 6.17 5.58
C ALA A 348 4.44 7.08 4.36
N GLY A 349 4.17 8.36 4.59
CA GLY A 349 4.05 9.35 3.52
C GLY A 349 5.33 9.56 2.70
N TYR A 350 6.49 9.22 3.25
CA TYR A 350 7.76 9.33 2.56
C TYR A 350 8.16 8.06 1.79
N TYR A 351 7.57 6.90 2.12
CA TYR A 351 7.91 5.67 1.42
C TYR A 351 7.33 5.63 0.01
N ASN A 352 8.18 5.79 -0.97
CA ASN A 352 7.96 5.56 -2.40
C ASN A 352 9.30 5.19 -3.02
N HIS A 353 9.80 4.02 -2.64
CA HIS A 353 11.15 3.58 -2.92
C HIS A 353 11.15 2.19 -3.56
N TYR A 354 12.33 1.66 -3.82
CA TYR A 354 12.52 0.32 -4.35
C TYR A 354 13.50 -0.45 -3.47
N GLY A 355 13.21 -1.74 -3.31
CA GLY A 355 14.07 -2.66 -2.60
C GLY A 355 14.03 -4.03 -3.23
N ARG A 356 14.94 -4.90 -2.83
CA ARG A 356 14.89 -6.32 -3.19
C ARG A 356 14.05 -7.08 -2.18
N ALA A 357 13.40 -8.12 -2.65
CA ALA A 357 12.59 -8.97 -1.77
C ALA A 357 12.70 -10.45 -2.18
N TRP A 358 12.61 -11.32 -1.20
CA TRP A 358 12.63 -12.77 -1.36
C TRP A 358 11.44 -13.40 -0.64
N VAL A 359 10.76 -14.28 -1.33
CA VAL A 359 9.73 -15.13 -0.71
C VAL A 359 10.41 -16.33 -0.11
N LEU A 360 10.17 -16.60 1.17
CA LEU A 360 10.71 -17.77 1.87
C LEU A 360 9.72 -18.94 1.78
N LYS A 361 10.22 -20.10 1.43
CA LYS A 361 9.43 -21.34 1.33
C LYS A 361 10.25 -22.51 1.88
N PRO A 362 9.57 -23.58 2.33
CA PRO A 362 10.22 -24.84 2.69
C PRO A 362 10.92 -25.48 1.52
#